data_a0e7bc4ee08035605be28b32783ce982
#
_entry.id   a0e7bc4ee08035605be28b32783ce982
#
_cell.length_a   1.000
_cell.length_b   1.000
_cell.length_c   1.000
_cell.angle_alpha   90.00
_cell.angle_beta   90.00
_cell.angle_gamma   90.00
#
_symmetry.space_group_name_H-M   'P 1'
#
loop_
_entity.id
_entity.type
_entity.pdbx_description
1 polymer ?
#
loop_
_entity_poly.entity_id
_entity_poly.type
_entity_poly.pdbx_seq_one_letter_code
_entity_poly.pdbx_strand_id
1 'polypeptide(L)'
;MTKPRTLFDKIWDAHLVHSDPNAASILYIDRHLVHEVTSPQAFEGLRNTNRKVRSPERTLAVADHNIPTSNRSEGIKDEESRIQVETLAKNASDFSVPYFNMEDIRQGIVHVIGPEQGFTQPGMTIVCGDSHTATHGAFGALAFGIGTSEVEHVLATQTLIQKPAKNMLVEVNGSLPPGVTAKDIILEIIGKIGTAGGTGYVIEYAGSTIRDLLMEGRMTICNMSIEAGARAGQGRDGDRAAPSHRSRHHAGARPQGRCRTTRGGVAGIVSLTGEAAGSDGRGEGPARDGPRGG
;
A
#
# COMPACT_ATOMS: atom_id res chain seq x y z
N MET A 1 -6.98 -13.42 -29.48
CA MET A 1 -6.73 -12.23 -28.64
C MET A 1 -6.89 -12.66 -27.18
N THR A 2 -5.89 -12.48 -26.34
CA THR A 2 -5.97 -12.80 -24.92
C THR A 2 -6.97 -11.85 -24.23
N LYS A 3 -7.81 -12.38 -23.34
CA LYS A 3 -8.80 -11.61 -22.57
C LYS A 3 -8.04 -10.56 -21.72
N PRO A 4 -8.51 -9.30 -21.65
CA PRO A 4 -7.93 -8.29 -20.78
C PRO A 4 -7.91 -8.76 -19.32
N ARG A 5 -6.80 -8.51 -18.61
CA ARG A 5 -6.57 -8.94 -17.23
C ARG A 5 -6.19 -7.75 -16.36
N THR A 6 -6.59 -7.78 -15.08
CA THR A 6 -6.19 -6.77 -14.09
C THR A 6 -4.71 -6.92 -13.73
N LEU A 7 -4.13 -5.91 -13.08
CA LEU A 7 -2.77 -6.00 -12.55
C LEU A 7 -2.68 -7.13 -11.51
N PHE A 8 -3.68 -7.22 -10.61
CA PHE A 8 -3.78 -8.30 -9.64
C PHE A 8 -3.73 -9.68 -10.31
N ASP A 9 -4.58 -9.94 -11.32
CA ASP A 9 -4.63 -11.25 -12.00
C ASP A 9 -3.27 -11.61 -12.63
N LYS A 10 -2.58 -10.63 -13.21
CA LYS A 10 -1.25 -10.85 -13.83
C LYS A 10 -0.20 -11.23 -12.79
N ILE A 11 -0.15 -10.49 -11.66
CA ILE A 11 0.82 -10.76 -10.59
C ILE A 11 0.48 -12.09 -9.92
N TRP A 12 -0.78 -12.31 -9.59
CA TRP A 12 -1.24 -13.54 -8.97
C TRP A 12 -0.81 -14.77 -9.76
N ASP A 13 -1.15 -14.84 -11.04
CA ASP A 13 -0.85 -16.00 -11.87
C ASP A 13 0.66 -16.19 -12.11
N ALA A 14 1.43 -15.10 -12.15
CA ALA A 14 2.88 -15.18 -12.28
C ALA A 14 3.58 -15.75 -11.03
N HIS A 15 2.90 -15.71 -9.87
CA HIS A 15 3.44 -16.15 -8.58
C HIS A 15 2.77 -17.42 -8.04
N LEU A 16 1.84 -18.02 -8.78
CA LEU A 16 1.23 -19.29 -8.38
C LEU A 16 2.28 -20.43 -8.43
N VAL A 17 2.53 -21.02 -7.26
CA VAL A 17 3.32 -22.25 -7.14
C VAL A 17 2.43 -23.47 -7.33
N HIS A 18 1.23 -23.43 -6.74
CA HIS A 18 0.23 -24.47 -6.86
C HIS A 18 -1.17 -23.86 -6.77
N SER A 19 -2.07 -24.34 -7.61
CA SER A 19 -3.47 -23.92 -7.62
C SER A 19 -4.38 -25.15 -7.48
N ASP A 20 -5.26 -25.11 -6.49
CA ASP A 20 -6.34 -26.08 -6.33
C ASP A 20 -7.68 -25.36 -6.58
N PRO A 21 -8.49 -25.81 -7.56
CA PRO A 21 -9.78 -25.18 -7.83
C PRO A 21 -10.75 -25.19 -6.64
N ASN A 22 -10.57 -26.13 -5.70
CA ASN A 22 -11.47 -26.34 -4.56
C ASN A 22 -10.86 -25.91 -3.21
N ALA A 23 -9.61 -25.45 -3.21
CA ALA A 23 -8.86 -25.09 -2.00
C ALA A 23 -8.14 -23.75 -2.15
N ALA A 24 -7.35 -23.39 -1.13
CA ALA A 24 -6.45 -22.25 -1.21
C ALA A 24 -5.23 -22.59 -2.08
N SER A 25 -4.73 -21.60 -2.79
CA SER A 25 -3.55 -21.69 -3.64
C SER A 25 -2.27 -21.41 -2.84
N ILE A 26 -1.13 -21.89 -3.32
CA ILE A 26 0.18 -21.55 -2.80
C ILE A 26 0.78 -20.45 -3.68
N LEU A 27 1.01 -19.29 -3.07
CA LEU A 27 1.56 -18.11 -3.73
C LEU A 27 3.04 -17.94 -3.32
N TYR A 28 3.92 -17.72 -4.29
CA TYR A 28 5.31 -17.35 -4.02
C TYR A 28 5.38 -15.89 -3.56
N ILE A 29 6.25 -15.59 -2.59
CA ILE A 29 6.46 -14.24 -2.05
C ILE A 29 7.85 -13.76 -2.43
N ASP A 30 7.92 -12.66 -3.21
CA ASP A 30 9.20 -12.09 -3.65
C ASP A 30 9.94 -11.38 -2.54
N ARG A 31 9.21 -10.63 -1.69
CA ARG A 31 9.80 -9.80 -0.63
C ARG A 31 9.04 -9.93 0.67
N HIS A 32 9.77 -10.02 1.76
CA HIS A 32 9.24 -10.06 3.10
C HIS A 32 9.85 -8.93 3.94
N LEU A 33 9.03 -7.99 4.38
CA LEU A 33 9.41 -6.95 5.32
C LEU A 33 9.09 -7.40 6.74
N VAL A 34 10.00 -7.18 7.67
CA VAL A 34 9.90 -7.67 9.05
C VAL A 34 10.23 -6.54 10.01
N HIS A 35 9.42 -6.37 11.04
CA HIS A 35 9.65 -5.39 12.10
C HIS A 35 9.55 -6.04 13.49
N GLU A 36 9.85 -5.25 14.54
CA GLU A 36 10.05 -5.76 15.89
C GLU A 36 8.76 -6.27 16.58
N VAL A 37 7.58 -5.81 16.16
CA VAL A 37 6.33 -6.12 16.89
C VAL A 37 5.81 -7.51 16.59
N THR A 38 5.78 -7.95 15.33
CA THR A 38 5.13 -9.20 14.89
C THR A 38 6.10 -10.34 14.61
N SER A 39 7.41 -10.08 14.66
CA SER A 39 8.41 -11.07 14.27
C SER A 39 8.97 -11.96 15.41
N PRO A 40 8.96 -11.58 16.69
CA PRO A 40 9.62 -12.37 17.74
C PRO A 40 9.16 -13.82 17.80
N GLN A 41 7.84 -14.05 17.83
CA GLN A 41 7.24 -15.39 17.88
C GLN A 41 7.49 -16.19 16.60
N ALA A 42 7.53 -15.53 15.45
CA ALA A 42 7.82 -16.18 14.18
C ALA A 42 9.25 -16.74 14.13
N PHE A 43 10.23 -15.96 14.59
CA PHE A 43 11.61 -16.44 14.69
C PHE A 43 11.79 -17.51 15.79
N GLU A 44 11.04 -17.42 16.88
CA GLU A 44 11.03 -18.46 17.92
C GLU A 44 10.48 -19.78 17.36
N GLY A 45 9.39 -19.74 16.57
CA GLY A 45 8.83 -20.91 15.90
C GLY A 45 9.86 -21.58 14.98
N LEU A 46 10.65 -20.79 14.22
CA LEU A 46 11.75 -21.33 13.40
C LEU A 46 12.81 -22.04 14.26
N ARG A 47 13.21 -21.46 15.41
CA ARG A 47 14.19 -22.09 16.31
C ARG A 47 13.65 -23.41 16.87
N ASN A 48 12.42 -23.40 17.39
CA ASN A 48 11.78 -24.55 18.01
C ASN A 48 11.62 -25.72 17.02
N THR A 49 11.46 -25.43 15.73
CA THR A 49 11.34 -26.42 14.67
C THR A 49 12.67 -26.70 13.94
N ASN A 50 13.79 -26.10 14.40
CA ASN A 50 15.12 -26.18 13.78
C ASN A 50 15.10 -25.81 12.27
N ARG A 51 14.33 -24.81 11.90
CA ARG A 51 14.23 -24.27 10.55
C ARG A 51 15.08 -23.02 10.37
N LYS A 52 15.58 -22.82 9.17
CA LYS A 52 16.28 -21.59 8.78
C LYS A 52 15.34 -20.68 8.00
N VAL A 53 15.66 -19.40 7.93
CA VAL A 53 15.07 -18.49 6.94
C VAL A 53 15.49 -18.98 5.56
N ARG A 54 14.50 -19.20 4.68
CA ARG A 54 14.74 -19.80 3.36
C ARG A 54 15.53 -18.90 2.43
N SER A 55 15.22 -17.60 2.43
CA SER A 55 15.84 -16.63 1.53
C SER A 55 16.09 -15.31 2.29
N PRO A 56 17.15 -15.24 3.13
CA PRO A 56 17.44 -14.05 3.90
C PRO A 56 17.57 -12.79 3.04
N GLU A 57 18.13 -12.91 1.83
CA GLU A 57 18.31 -11.81 0.87
C GLU A 57 16.98 -11.25 0.31
N ARG A 58 15.88 -11.96 0.49
CA ARG A 58 14.52 -11.55 0.12
C ARG A 58 13.73 -11.01 1.30
N THR A 59 14.34 -11.01 2.48
CA THR A 59 13.77 -10.50 3.73
C THR A 59 14.55 -9.27 4.16
N LEU A 60 13.87 -8.21 4.57
CA LEU A 60 14.48 -7.00 5.10
C LEU A 60 13.84 -6.67 6.44
N ALA A 61 14.65 -6.63 7.48
CA ALA A 61 14.23 -6.24 8.82
C ALA A 61 14.52 -4.76 9.10
N VAL A 62 13.62 -4.11 9.82
CA VAL A 62 13.79 -2.74 10.33
C VAL A 62 13.03 -2.59 11.63
N ALA A 63 13.59 -1.84 12.58
CA ALA A 63 12.84 -1.39 13.75
C ALA A 63 12.25 0.00 13.44
N ASP A 64 10.93 0.14 13.54
CA ASP A 64 10.24 1.39 13.22
C ASP A 64 9.05 1.72 14.13
N HIS A 65 8.46 0.74 14.81
CA HIS A 65 7.32 0.95 15.69
C HIS A 65 7.72 1.40 17.09
N ASN A 66 8.77 0.80 17.66
CA ASN A 66 9.19 0.96 19.06
C ASN A 66 10.50 1.72 19.20
N ILE A 67 10.77 2.65 18.33
CA ILE A 67 11.96 3.49 18.38
C ILE A 67 11.60 4.95 18.62
N PRO A 68 12.45 5.72 19.34
CA PRO A 68 12.21 7.13 19.58
C PRO A 68 12.31 7.93 18.25
N THR A 69 11.42 8.90 18.09
CA THR A 69 11.43 9.85 16.97
C THR A 69 12.34 11.07 17.22
N SER A 70 12.72 11.28 18.48
CA SER A 70 13.63 12.35 18.91
C SER A 70 14.64 11.80 19.92
N ASN A 71 15.77 12.49 20.10
CA ASN A 71 16.82 12.14 21.06
C ASN A 71 17.31 10.68 20.96
N ARG A 72 17.46 10.17 19.74
CA ARG A 72 17.85 8.76 19.50
C ARG A 72 19.18 8.36 20.17
N SER A 73 20.07 9.31 20.37
CA SER A 73 21.35 9.10 21.08
C SER A 73 21.19 8.70 22.55
N GLU A 74 20.02 8.94 23.15
CA GLU A 74 19.69 8.51 24.52
C GLU A 74 19.21 7.06 24.59
N GLY A 75 19.04 6.39 23.45
CA GLY A 75 18.52 5.03 23.36
C GLY A 75 17.01 4.95 23.62
N ILE A 76 16.50 3.73 23.73
CA ILE A 76 15.09 3.43 23.97
C ILE A 76 14.87 3.32 25.47
N LYS A 77 14.09 4.24 26.05
CA LYS A 77 13.85 4.35 27.50
C LYS A 77 12.80 3.36 27.99
N ASP A 78 11.79 3.08 27.17
CA ASP A 78 10.78 2.09 27.48
C ASP A 78 11.37 0.69 27.37
N GLU A 79 11.21 -0.12 28.44
CA GLU A 79 11.86 -1.41 28.54
C GLU A 79 11.28 -2.43 27.57
N GLU A 80 9.96 -2.45 27.38
CA GLU A 80 9.31 -3.39 26.47
C GLU A 80 9.69 -3.10 25.02
N SER A 81 9.65 -1.84 24.62
CA SER A 81 10.11 -1.37 23.31
C SER A 81 11.57 -1.74 23.05
N ARG A 82 12.44 -1.53 24.04
CA ARG A 82 13.86 -1.88 23.94
C ARG A 82 14.06 -3.37 23.74
N ILE A 83 13.38 -4.21 24.53
CA ILE A 83 13.46 -5.68 24.41
C ILE A 83 13.02 -6.14 23.03
N GLN A 84 11.94 -5.58 22.49
CA GLN A 84 11.44 -5.94 21.16
C GLN A 84 12.47 -5.59 20.06
N VAL A 85 13.05 -4.39 20.10
CA VAL A 85 14.07 -3.95 19.12
C VAL A 85 15.36 -4.78 19.25
N GLU A 86 15.85 -5.05 20.46
CA GLU A 86 17.00 -5.91 20.71
C GLU A 86 16.75 -7.36 20.24
N THR A 87 15.53 -7.86 20.45
CA THR A 87 15.12 -9.19 19.97
C THR A 87 15.12 -9.27 18.46
N LEU A 88 14.61 -8.23 17.76
CA LEU A 88 14.68 -8.17 16.31
C LEU A 88 16.13 -8.17 15.82
N ALA A 89 16.99 -7.34 16.40
CA ALA A 89 18.41 -7.28 16.05
C ALA A 89 19.10 -8.63 16.21
N LYS A 90 18.85 -9.32 17.36
CA LYS A 90 19.35 -10.66 17.61
C LYS A 90 18.84 -11.66 16.58
N ASN A 91 17.53 -11.65 16.29
CA ASN A 91 16.91 -12.55 15.32
C ASN A 91 17.49 -12.34 13.91
N ALA A 92 17.62 -11.09 13.49
CA ALA A 92 18.21 -10.74 12.18
C ALA A 92 19.65 -11.29 12.08
N SER A 93 20.45 -11.13 13.12
CA SER A 93 21.81 -11.68 13.18
C SER A 93 21.83 -13.21 13.14
N ASP A 94 21.03 -13.88 13.99
CA ASP A 94 20.99 -15.34 14.09
C ASP A 94 20.58 -16.01 12.77
N PHE A 95 19.66 -15.36 12.02
CA PHE A 95 19.12 -15.89 10.76
C PHE A 95 19.73 -15.25 9.51
N SER A 96 20.74 -14.40 9.67
CA SER A 96 21.45 -13.71 8.57
C SER A 96 20.51 -12.85 7.71
N VAL A 97 19.49 -12.25 8.30
CA VAL A 97 18.55 -11.34 7.64
C VAL A 97 19.14 -9.93 7.63
N PRO A 98 19.18 -9.23 6.48
CA PRO A 98 19.55 -7.81 6.43
C PRO A 98 18.70 -6.98 7.38
N TYR A 99 19.33 -6.12 8.18
CA TYR A 99 18.66 -5.34 9.21
C TYR A 99 19.16 -3.88 9.22
N PHE A 100 18.20 -2.95 9.15
CA PHE A 100 18.46 -1.54 9.37
C PHE A 100 18.13 -1.19 10.82
N ASN A 101 19.18 -1.05 11.62
CA ASN A 101 19.06 -0.65 13.02
C ASN A 101 18.75 0.84 13.17
N MET A 102 18.54 1.31 14.39
CA MET A 102 18.15 2.68 14.69
C MET A 102 19.19 3.73 14.26
N GLU A 103 20.47 3.36 14.16
CA GLU A 103 21.56 4.23 13.72
C GLU A 103 21.85 4.16 12.22
N ASP A 104 21.27 3.20 11.50
CA ASP A 104 21.46 3.07 10.05
C ASP A 104 20.80 4.26 9.33
N ILE A 105 21.52 4.93 8.45
CA ILE A 105 20.99 6.07 7.67
C ILE A 105 19.78 5.71 6.81
N ARG A 106 19.60 4.43 6.48
CA ARG A 106 18.49 3.90 5.69
C ARG A 106 17.28 3.53 6.55
N GLN A 107 17.41 3.61 7.88
CA GLN A 107 16.32 3.28 8.79
C GLN A 107 15.18 4.29 8.64
N GLY A 108 13.97 3.79 8.59
CA GLY A 108 12.73 4.57 8.47
C GLY A 108 11.51 3.65 8.60
N ILE A 109 10.33 4.20 8.35
CA ILE A 109 9.08 3.43 8.36
C ILE A 109 9.17 2.27 7.37
N VAL A 110 8.79 1.08 7.79
CA VAL A 110 8.93 -0.17 7.02
C VAL A 110 8.34 -0.08 5.60
N HIS A 111 7.22 0.62 5.43
CA HIS A 111 6.57 0.80 4.13
C HIS A 111 7.16 1.93 3.29
N VAL A 112 8.07 2.72 3.83
CA VAL A 112 8.79 3.79 3.12
C VAL A 112 10.17 3.30 2.67
N ILE A 113 10.90 2.60 3.54
CA ILE A 113 12.24 2.09 3.21
C ILE A 113 12.23 1.10 2.05
N GLY A 114 11.18 0.28 1.93
CA GLY A 114 11.05 -0.68 0.84
C GLY A 114 11.17 -0.02 -0.54
N PRO A 115 10.34 0.98 -0.86
CA PRO A 115 10.46 1.76 -2.09
C PRO A 115 11.77 2.54 -2.21
N GLU A 116 12.20 3.23 -1.15
CA GLU A 116 13.40 4.09 -1.17
C GLU A 116 14.68 3.30 -1.45
N GLN A 117 14.76 2.07 -0.94
CA GLN A 117 15.92 1.19 -1.14
C GLN A 117 15.79 0.30 -2.39
N GLY A 118 14.73 0.47 -3.20
CA GLY A 118 14.48 -0.35 -4.37
C GLY A 118 14.13 -1.82 -4.05
N PHE A 119 13.79 -2.10 -2.80
CA PHE A 119 13.35 -3.43 -2.35
C PHE A 119 11.93 -3.74 -2.86
N THR A 120 11.08 -2.71 -2.95
CA THR A 120 9.76 -2.76 -3.56
C THR A 120 9.85 -2.41 -5.03
N GLN A 121 9.35 -3.30 -5.90
CA GLN A 121 9.32 -3.07 -7.34
C GLN A 121 7.97 -3.48 -7.95
N PRO A 122 7.59 -2.93 -9.11
CA PRO A 122 6.37 -3.32 -9.81
C PRO A 122 6.34 -4.82 -10.13
N GLY A 123 5.16 -5.41 -10.04
CA GLY A 123 4.95 -6.82 -10.37
C GLY A 123 5.35 -7.82 -9.30
N MET A 124 5.92 -7.38 -8.17
CA MET A 124 6.31 -8.25 -7.05
C MET A 124 5.14 -8.55 -6.11
N THR A 125 5.24 -9.68 -5.41
CA THR A 125 4.46 -9.99 -4.22
C THR A 125 5.25 -9.58 -2.97
N ILE A 126 4.63 -8.81 -2.08
CA ILE A 126 5.27 -8.26 -0.86
C ILE A 126 4.38 -8.51 0.34
N VAL A 127 4.96 -9.03 1.42
CA VAL A 127 4.24 -9.21 2.69
C VAL A 127 5.00 -8.61 3.86
N CYS A 128 4.27 -8.27 4.90
CA CYS A 128 4.78 -7.81 6.18
C CYS A 128 3.78 -8.18 7.27
N GLY A 129 4.23 -8.33 8.50
CA GLY A 129 3.37 -8.49 9.66
C GLY A 129 2.68 -7.20 10.11
N ASP A 130 2.36 -6.31 9.18
CA ASP A 130 1.73 -5.01 9.37
C ASP A 130 0.54 -4.84 8.43
N SER A 131 -0.58 -4.32 8.96
CA SER A 131 -1.83 -4.14 8.19
C SER A 131 -1.68 -3.18 7.01
N HIS A 132 -0.79 -2.19 7.11
CA HIS A 132 -0.60 -1.15 6.09
C HIS A 132 0.39 -1.52 4.97
N THR A 133 0.73 -2.79 4.85
CA THR A 133 1.58 -3.32 3.78
C THR A 133 1.03 -3.01 2.37
N ALA A 134 -0.27 -2.80 2.24
CA ALA A 134 -0.91 -2.37 1.00
C ALA A 134 -0.33 -1.07 0.42
N THR A 135 0.41 -0.26 1.19
CA THR A 135 1.15 0.93 0.74
C THR A 135 2.01 0.66 -0.49
N HIS A 136 2.67 -0.52 -0.55
CA HIS A 136 3.53 -0.90 -1.67
C HIS A 136 2.78 -1.11 -2.98
N GLY A 137 1.45 -1.24 -2.94
CA GLY A 137 0.60 -1.31 -4.13
C GLY A 137 0.60 -0.02 -4.96
N ALA A 138 0.99 1.13 -4.37
CA ALA A 138 1.20 2.38 -5.09
C ALA A 138 2.33 2.26 -6.14
N PHE A 139 3.25 1.32 -5.94
CA PHE A 139 4.36 1.03 -6.84
C PHE A 139 4.08 -0.16 -7.78
N GLY A 140 2.84 -0.62 -7.85
CA GLY A 140 2.44 -1.73 -8.71
C GLY A 140 2.80 -3.12 -8.18
N ALA A 141 3.08 -3.27 -6.90
CA ALA A 141 3.24 -4.56 -6.24
C ALA A 141 1.88 -5.12 -5.78
N LEU A 142 1.77 -6.43 -5.65
CA LEU A 142 0.71 -7.08 -4.88
C LEU A 142 1.20 -7.22 -3.43
N ALA A 143 0.75 -6.31 -2.57
CA ALA A 143 1.27 -6.19 -1.22
C ALA A 143 0.14 -6.22 -0.18
N PHE A 144 0.32 -7.00 0.88
CA PHE A 144 -0.69 -7.15 1.92
C PHE A 144 -0.11 -7.61 3.26
N GLY A 145 -0.81 -7.24 4.34
CA GLY A 145 -0.49 -7.65 5.70
C GLY A 145 -0.79 -9.12 5.97
N ILE A 146 0.03 -9.74 6.81
CA ILE A 146 -0.08 -11.14 7.23
C ILE A 146 0.03 -11.28 8.75
N GLY A 147 -0.55 -12.32 9.30
CA GLY A 147 -0.47 -12.63 10.72
C GLY A 147 0.87 -13.26 11.12
N THR A 148 1.18 -13.28 12.42
CA THR A 148 2.46 -13.78 12.96
C THR A 148 2.79 -15.21 12.53
N SER A 149 1.82 -16.12 12.50
CA SER A 149 2.02 -17.49 12.02
C SER A 149 2.31 -17.56 10.51
N GLU A 150 1.74 -16.63 9.74
CA GLU A 150 2.04 -16.51 8.31
C GLU A 150 3.44 -15.91 8.10
N VAL A 151 3.90 -14.98 8.98
CA VAL A 151 5.29 -14.47 8.99
C VAL A 151 6.26 -15.64 9.16
N GLU A 152 6.06 -16.53 10.14
CA GLU A 152 6.87 -17.74 10.32
C GLU A 152 6.86 -18.60 9.06
N HIS A 153 5.68 -18.84 8.49
CA HIS A 153 5.53 -19.66 7.28
C HIS A 153 6.31 -19.09 6.09
N VAL A 154 6.20 -17.77 5.86
CA VAL A 154 6.93 -17.12 4.75
C VAL A 154 8.44 -17.12 4.99
N LEU A 155 8.90 -16.88 6.22
CA LEU A 155 10.32 -17.00 6.56
C LEU A 155 10.87 -18.40 6.25
N ALA A 156 10.09 -19.45 6.59
CA ALA A 156 10.49 -20.85 6.39
C ALA A 156 10.42 -21.30 4.95
N THR A 157 9.49 -20.81 4.14
CA THR A 157 9.14 -21.41 2.84
C THR A 157 9.21 -20.47 1.65
N GLN A 158 9.21 -19.17 1.86
CA GLN A 158 9.05 -18.12 0.85
C GLN A 158 7.71 -18.22 0.08
N THR A 159 6.71 -18.84 0.69
CA THR A 159 5.39 -19.02 0.10
C THR A 159 4.29 -18.68 1.11
N LEU A 160 3.08 -18.51 0.62
CA LEU A 160 1.91 -18.26 1.46
C LEU A 160 0.69 -18.99 0.89
N ILE A 161 -0.15 -19.54 1.77
CA ILE A 161 -1.41 -20.18 1.40
C ILE A 161 -2.49 -19.11 1.37
N GLN A 162 -3.03 -18.80 0.19
CA GLN A 162 -4.00 -17.73 0.00
C GLN A 162 -5.12 -18.13 -0.95
N LYS A 163 -6.31 -17.57 -0.72
CA LYS A 163 -7.40 -17.62 -1.69
C LYS A 163 -7.30 -16.41 -2.63
N PRO A 164 -7.57 -16.56 -3.94
CA PRO A 164 -7.59 -15.42 -4.84
C PRO A 164 -8.66 -14.41 -4.40
N ALA A 165 -8.28 -13.14 -4.39
CA ALA A 165 -9.20 -12.04 -4.11
C ALA A 165 -10.05 -11.72 -5.35
N LYS A 166 -11.16 -11.01 -5.13
CA LYS A 166 -11.95 -10.41 -6.20
C LYS A 166 -11.32 -9.07 -6.61
N ASN A 167 -11.57 -8.64 -7.84
CA ASN A 167 -11.13 -7.34 -8.34
C ASN A 167 -12.23 -6.28 -8.12
N MET A 168 -11.85 -5.12 -7.56
CA MET A 168 -12.68 -3.92 -7.47
C MET A 168 -11.96 -2.77 -8.16
N LEU A 169 -12.66 -2.03 -9.02
CA LEU A 169 -12.15 -0.80 -9.61
C LEU A 169 -12.79 0.40 -8.90
N VAL A 170 -11.95 1.30 -8.39
CA VAL A 170 -12.36 2.61 -7.89
C VAL A 170 -11.77 3.67 -8.81
N GLU A 171 -12.65 4.41 -9.48
CA GLU A 171 -12.27 5.43 -10.44
C GLU A 171 -12.59 6.82 -9.88
N VAL A 172 -11.56 7.66 -9.73
CA VAL A 172 -11.69 9.04 -9.24
C VAL A 172 -11.26 9.99 -10.34
N ASN A 173 -12.20 10.83 -10.79
CA ASN A 173 -12.00 11.75 -11.89
C ASN A 173 -12.25 13.21 -11.47
N GLY A 174 -11.61 14.15 -12.15
CA GLY A 174 -11.70 15.58 -11.90
C GLY A 174 -10.40 16.13 -11.33
N SER A 175 -10.44 17.39 -10.91
CA SER A 175 -9.36 18.09 -10.23
C SER A 175 -9.69 18.30 -8.76
N LEU A 176 -8.69 18.21 -7.90
CA LEU A 176 -8.87 18.44 -6.47
C LEU A 176 -9.01 19.95 -6.19
N PRO A 177 -10.01 20.37 -5.41
CA PRO A 177 -10.07 21.74 -4.89
C PRO A 177 -8.88 22.05 -3.98
N PRO A 178 -8.52 23.33 -3.79
CA PRO A 178 -7.52 23.74 -2.83
C PRO A 178 -7.82 23.20 -1.43
N GLY A 179 -6.82 22.61 -0.77
CA GLY A 179 -6.95 22.07 0.59
C GLY A 179 -7.43 20.62 0.67
N VAL A 180 -7.87 20.01 -0.45
CA VAL A 180 -8.23 18.60 -0.50
C VAL A 180 -6.99 17.74 -0.81
N THR A 181 -6.79 16.70 -0.03
CA THR A 181 -5.62 15.80 -0.09
C THR A 181 -6.01 14.37 -0.49
N ALA A 182 -5.02 13.52 -0.71
CA ALA A 182 -5.25 12.10 -0.97
C ALA A 182 -5.97 11.40 0.20
N LYS A 183 -5.77 11.89 1.44
CA LYS A 183 -6.46 11.35 2.62
C LYS A 183 -7.96 11.62 2.58
N ASP A 184 -8.37 12.79 2.12
CA ASP A 184 -9.79 13.11 1.96
C ASP A 184 -10.45 12.23 0.91
N ILE A 185 -9.73 11.93 -0.19
CA ILE A 185 -10.21 11.02 -1.24
C ILE A 185 -10.47 9.63 -0.66
N ILE A 186 -9.50 9.03 0.03
CA ILE A 186 -9.70 7.67 0.55
C ILE A 186 -10.74 7.62 1.66
N LEU A 187 -10.86 8.65 2.48
CA LEU A 187 -11.92 8.74 3.49
C LEU A 187 -13.31 8.83 2.83
N GLU A 188 -13.46 9.59 1.75
CA GLU A 188 -14.69 9.66 0.97
C GLU A 188 -15.03 8.30 0.33
N ILE A 189 -14.04 7.60 -0.21
CA ILE A 189 -14.22 6.24 -0.74
C ILE A 189 -14.73 5.31 0.36
N ILE A 190 -14.09 5.30 1.53
CA ILE A 190 -14.49 4.49 2.68
C ILE A 190 -15.90 4.86 3.14
N GLY A 191 -16.21 6.17 3.20
CA GLY A 191 -17.54 6.65 3.53
C GLY A 191 -18.64 6.14 2.60
N LYS A 192 -18.31 5.97 1.31
CA LYS A 192 -19.27 5.48 0.30
C LYS A 192 -19.44 3.97 0.29
N ILE A 193 -18.35 3.20 0.43
CA ILE A 193 -18.41 1.73 0.35
C ILE A 193 -18.55 1.07 1.72
N GLY A 194 -18.29 1.82 2.80
CA GLY A 194 -18.24 1.32 4.18
C GLY A 194 -16.91 0.65 4.52
N THR A 195 -16.64 0.49 5.82
CA THR A 195 -15.41 -0.12 6.36
C THR A 195 -15.23 -1.60 6.02
N ALA A 196 -16.28 -2.28 5.53
CA ALA A 196 -16.25 -3.68 5.09
C ALA A 196 -16.51 -3.83 3.58
N GLY A 197 -16.71 -2.71 2.85
CA GLY A 197 -17.07 -2.76 1.42
C GLY A 197 -16.01 -3.38 0.52
N GLY A 198 -14.75 -3.30 0.93
CA GLY A 198 -13.61 -3.91 0.24
C GLY A 198 -13.27 -5.35 0.66
N THR A 199 -14.05 -5.96 1.58
CA THR A 199 -13.73 -7.28 2.12
C THR A 199 -13.69 -8.35 1.02
N GLY A 200 -12.56 -9.04 0.90
CA GLY A 200 -12.32 -10.05 -0.12
C GLY A 200 -11.92 -9.49 -1.49
N TYR A 201 -11.66 -8.18 -1.59
CA TYR A 201 -11.23 -7.53 -2.82
C TYR A 201 -9.78 -7.05 -2.74
N VAL A 202 -9.15 -6.99 -3.92
CA VAL A 202 -8.04 -6.08 -4.21
C VAL A 202 -8.63 -4.89 -4.96
N ILE A 203 -8.37 -3.67 -4.46
CA ILE A 203 -8.89 -2.43 -5.06
C ILE A 203 -7.85 -1.88 -6.03
N GLU A 204 -8.24 -1.69 -7.29
CA GLU A 204 -7.45 -1.00 -8.31
C GLU A 204 -7.94 0.45 -8.42
N TYR A 205 -7.07 1.40 -8.12
CA TYR A 205 -7.35 2.83 -8.18
C TYR A 205 -6.99 3.41 -9.53
N ALA A 206 -7.91 4.15 -10.15
CA ALA A 206 -7.78 4.73 -11.47
C ALA A 206 -8.44 6.11 -11.55
N GLY A 207 -8.34 6.73 -12.72
CA GLY A 207 -8.96 8.02 -13.02
C GLY A 207 -7.96 9.15 -13.09
N SER A 208 -8.42 10.32 -13.57
CA SER A 208 -7.54 11.49 -13.77
C SER A 208 -6.96 12.00 -12.45
N THR A 209 -7.78 12.07 -11.41
CA THR A 209 -7.34 12.51 -10.08
C THR A 209 -6.22 11.63 -9.53
N ILE A 210 -6.35 10.31 -9.64
CA ILE A 210 -5.33 9.36 -9.16
C ILE A 210 -4.01 9.51 -9.93
N ARG A 211 -4.09 9.73 -11.26
CA ARG A 211 -2.91 9.95 -12.10
C ARG A 211 -2.17 11.24 -11.79
N ASP A 212 -2.89 12.27 -11.36
CA ASP A 212 -2.34 13.59 -11.05
C ASP A 212 -1.73 13.66 -9.64
N LEU A 213 -2.04 12.69 -8.76
CA LEU A 213 -1.42 12.60 -7.42
C LEU A 213 0.08 12.33 -7.52
N LEU A 214 0.83 12.96 -6.62
CA LEU A 214 2.21 12.56 -6.32
C LEU A 214 2.25 11.14 -5.74
N MET A 215 3.41 10.51 -5.74
CA MET A 215 3.55 9.13 -5.25
C MET A 215 3.13 8.99 -3.79
N GLU A 216 3.44 9.94 -2.94
CA GLU A 216 3.06 9.98 -1.52
C GLU A 216 1.53 9.98 -1.34
N GLY A 217 0.81 10.69 -2.23
CA GLY A 217 -0.65 10.66 -2.25
C GLY A 217 -1.20 9.29 -2.67
N ARG A 218 -0.57 8.64 -3.67
CA ARG A 218 -0.94 7.27 -4.07
C ARG A 218 -0.64 6.26 -2.98
N MET A 219 0.50 6.41 -2.27
CA MET A 219 0.83 5.60 -1.10
C MET A 219 -0.25 5.74 -0.02
N THR A 220 -0.72 6.96 0.26
CA THR A 220 -1.80 7.21 1.23
C THR A 220 -3.08 6.47 0.86
N ILE A 221 -3.49 6.50 -0.41
CA ILE A 221 -4.71 5.81 -0.88
C ILE A 221 -4.55 4.29 -0.77
N CYS A 222 -3.43 3.74 -1.23
CA CYS A 222 -3.17 2.30 -1.13
C CYS A 222 -3.02 1.84 0.32
N ASN A 223 -2.36 2.64 1.17
CA ASN A 223 -2.19 2.39 2.60
C ASN A 223 -3.54 2.19 3.28
N MET A 224 -4.45 3.13 3.11
CA MET A 224 -5.75 3.14 3.77
C MET A 224 -6.80 2.22 3.11
N SER A 225 -6.45 1.43 2.12
CA SER A 225 -7.35 0.42 1.55
C SER A 225 -7.78 -0.62 2.58
N ILE A 226 -6.94 -0.89 3.57
CA ILE A 226 -7.23 -1.81 4.68
C ILE A 226 -8.40 -1.31 5.55
N GLU A 227 -8.57 0.02 5.68
CA GLU A 227 -9.67 0.64 6.43
C GLU A 227 -11.03 0.44 5.74
N ALA A 228 -11.02 0.17 4.43
CA ALA A 228 -12.18 -0.29 3.68
C ALA A 228 -12.39 -1.81 3.76
N GLY A 229 -11.55 -2.55 4.50
CA GLY A 229 -11.56 -4.00 4.58
C GLY A 229 -10.92 -4.72 3.40
N ALA A 230 -10.28 -4.00 2.48
CA ALA A 230 -9.67 -4.59 1.30
C ALA A 230 -8.40 -5.41 1.65
N ARG A 231 -8.12 -6.45 0.84
CA ARG A 231 -6.89 -7.23 0.98
C ARG A 231 -5.66 -6.45 0.58
N ALA A 232 -5.76 -5.65 -0.48
CA ALA A 232 -4.71 -4.78 -0.98
C ALA A 232 -5.31 -3.62 -1.77
N GLY A 233 -4.55 -2.54 -1.95
CA GLY A 233 -4.82 -1.46 -2.89
C GLY A 233 -3.69 -1.40 -3.91
N GLN A 234 -4.00 -1.16 -5.18
CA GLN A 234 -3.02 -1.06 -6.26
C GLN A 234 -3.29 0.18 -7.13
N GLY A 235 -2.24 0.89 -7.51
CA GLY A 235 -2.34 1.92 -8.54
C GLY A 235 -2.36 1.27 -9.93
N ARG A 236 -3.36 1.60 -10.76
CA ARG A 236 -3.47 1.05 -12.13
C ARG A 236 -2.32 1.44 -13.04
N ASP A 237 -1.69 2.58 -12.79
CA ASP A 237 -0.59 3.12 -13.57
C ASP A 237 0.79 2.73 -13.02
N GLY A 238 0.89 1.63 -12.29
CA GLY A 238 2.16 1.09 -11.77
C GLY A 238 3.22 0.79 -12.84
N ASP A 239 2.83 0.74 -14.12
CA ASP A 239 3.74 0.64 -15.27
C ASP A 239 4.57 1.93 -15.50
N ARG A 240 4.24 3.04 -14.83
CA ARG A 240 5.07 4.23 -14.74
C ARG A 240 5.79 4.25 -13.40
N ALA A 241 6.76 3.36 -13.27
CA ALA A 241 7.77 3.45 -12.22
C ALA A 241 8.23 4.91 -12.11
N ALA A 242 8.25 5.44 -10.88
CA ALA A 242 8.68 6.80 -10.62
C ALA A 242 9.96 7.11 -11.41
N PRO A 243 10.04 8.27 -12.08
CA PRO A 243 11.32 8.71 -12.58
C PRO A 243 12.25 8.81 -11.38
N SER A 244 13.33 8.02 -11.41
CA SER A 244 14.48 8.19 -10.53
C SER A 244 14.72 9.69 -10.36
N HIS A 245 14.95 10.15 -9.14
CA HIS A 245 15.31 11.52 -8.80
C HIS A 245 16.25 12.14 -9.85
N ARG A 246 15.69 12.81 -10.84
CA ARG A 246 16.40 13.77 -11.69
C ARG A 246 15.49 14.97 -11.89
N SER A 247 15.95 16.05 -11.24
CA SER A 247 15.73 17.46 -11.53
C SER A 247 14.60 17.81 -12.52
N ARG A 248 13.63 18.55 -11.99
CA ARG A 248 12.73 19.42 -12.77
C ARG A 248 13.55 20.25 -13.77
N HIS A 249 13.25 20.10 -15.05
CA HIS A 249 13.19 21.19 -16.02
C HIS A 249 12.60 20.68 -17.35
N HIS A 250 11.62 21.47 -17.81
CA HIS A 250 11.06 21.63 -19.15
C HIS A 250 9.79 20.87 -19.55
N ALA A 251 8.81 21.74 -19.77
CA ALA A 251 7.54 21.52 -20.42
C ALA A 251 7.69 21.01 -21.87
N GLY A 252 6.72 20.23 -22.33
CA GLY A 252 6.50 20.03 -23.75
C GLY A 252 5.71 18.77 -24.09
N ALA A 253 4.51 18.98 -24.67
CA ALA A 253 3.76 18.10 -25.55
C ALA A 253 2.97 16.92 -24.93
N ARG A 254 1.65 17.09 -24.96
CA ARG A 254 0.64 16.04 -24.77
C ARG A 254 0.58 15.13 -26.01
N PRO A 255 0.40 13.83 -25.86
CA PRO A 255 -0.30 12.99 -26.81
C PRO A 255 -1.72 12.70 -26.32
N GLN A 256 -2.70 13.07 -27.12
CA GLN A 256 -4.07 12.62 -26.98
C GLN A 256 -4.16 11.15 -27.40
N GLY A 257 -4.47 10.26 -26.48
CA GLY A 257 -4.79 8.86 -26.75
C GLY A 257 -6.04 8.45 -25.99
N ARG A 258 -7.16 8.32 -26.70
CA ARG A 258 -8.40 7.73 -26.16
C ARG A 258 -8.16 6.25 -25.85
N CYS A 259 -8.16 5.89 -24.58
CA CYS A 259 -8.23 4.49 -24.19
C CYS A 259 -9.71 4.09 -24.03
N ARG A 260 -10.16 3.17 -24.89
CA ARG A 260 -11.48 2.54 -24.79
C ARG A 260 -11.46 1.55 -23.64
N THR A 261 -12.36 1.74 -22.69
CA THR A 261 -12.65 0.77 -21.60
C THR A 261 -13.27 -0.48 -22.19
N THR A 262 -12.57 -1.61 -22.08
CA THR A 262 -13.17 -2.94 -22.32
C THR A 262 -13.54 -3.54 -20.96
N ARG A 263 -14.84 -3.79 -20.78
CA ARG A 263 -15.40 -4.53 -19.64
C ARG A 263 -14.87 -5.96 -19.66
N GLY A 264 -14.15 -6.36 -18.64
CA GLY A 264 -13.73 -7.75 -18.45
C GLY A 264 -13.26 -8.00 -17.04
N GLY A 265 -14.03 -8.74 -16.24
CA GLY A 265 -13.57 -9.38 -15.02
C GLY A 265 -13.57 -8.56 -13.72
N VAL A 266 -14.14 -7.35 -13.71
CA VAL A 266 -14.26 -6.54 -12.48
C VAL A 266 -15.57 -6.84 -11.77
N ALA A 267 -15.50 -7.26 -10.49
CA ALA A 267 -16.67 -7.63 -9.69
C ALA A 267 -17.39 -6.41 -9.06
N GLY A 268 -16.75 -5.26 -8.99
CA GLY A 268 -17.33 -4.00 -8.50
C GLY A 268 -16.67 -2.78 -9.14
N ILE A 269 -17.46 -1.76 -9.48
CA ILE A 269 -16.99 -0.46 -9.97
C ILE A 269 -17.59 0.62 -9.08
N VAL A 270 -16.73 1.44 -8.46
CA VAL A 270 -17.12 2.66 -7.77
C VAL A 270 -16.57 3.84 -8.55
N SER A 271 -17.43 4.73 -9.01
CA SER A 271 -17.04 5.94 -9.76
C SER A 271 -17.33 7.18 -8.91
N LEU A 272 -16.33 8.01 -8.74
CA LEU A 272 -16.40 9.30 -8.07
C LEU A 272 -16.07 10.40 -9.08
N THR A 273 -17.05 11.27 -9.37
CA THR A 273 -16.84 12.47 -10.19
C THR A 273 -17.02 13.71 -9.33
N GLY A 274 -15.95 14.51 -9.18
CA GLY A 274 -16.03 15.83 -8.55
C GLY A 274 -16.33 16.87 -9.64
N GLU A 275 -17.48 17.54 -9.56
CA GLU A 275 -17.70 18.80 -10.26
C GLU A 275 -17.07 19.92 -9.43
N ALA A 276 -16.23 20.73 -10.07
CA ALA A 276 -15.79 21.98 -9.48
C ALA A 276 -17.03 22.88 -9.28
N ALA A 277 -17.34 23.20 -8.03
CA ALA A 277 -18.38 24.19 -7.72
C ALA A 277 -17.98 25.50 -8.39
N GLY A 278 -18.66 25.84 -9.47
CA GLY A 278 -18.54 27.13 -10.13
C GLY A 278 -18.99 28.23 -9.15
N SER A 279 -18.06 29.09 -8.80
CA SER A 279 -18.37 30.33 -8.07
C SER A 279 -19.06 31.29 -9.02
N ASP A 280 -20.38 31.17 -9.18
CA ASP A 280 -21.20 32.24 -9.73
C ASP A 280 -21.49 33.27 -8.61
N GLY A 281 -20.54 34.18 -8.47
CA GLY A 281 -20.72 35.39 -7.71
C GLY A 281 -21.57 36.40 -8.49
N ARG A 282 -22.87 36.35 -8.36
CA ARG A 282 -23.72 37.51 -8.60
C ARG A 282 -24.48 37.84 -7.33
N GLY A 283 -23.91 38.77 -6.58
CA GLY A 283 -24.63 39.47 -5.53
C GLY A 283 -25.72 40.34 -6.14
N GLU A 284 -26.96 39.98 -5.92
CA GLU A 284 -28.07 40.95 -5.93
C GLU A 284 -28.35 41.29 -4.49
N GLY A 285 -28.02 42.55 -4.13
CA GLY A 285 -28.36 43.15 -2.84
C GLY A 285 -29.86 43.42 -2.75
N PRO A 286 -30.48 43.24 -1.57
CA PRO A 286 -31.87 43.59 -1.38
C PRO A 286 -32.05 45.10 -1.29
N ALA A 287 -33.00 45.62 -2.05
CA ALA A 287 -33.48 46.99 -2.01
C ALA A 287 -34.02 47.32 -0.60
N ARG A 288 -33.56 48.44 -0.06
CA ARG A 288 -34.12 49.03 1.16
C ARG A 288 -35.35 49.84 0.79
N ASP A 289 -36.53 49.40 1.19
CA ASP A 289 -37.71 50.24 1.30
C ASP A 289 -37.72 50.92 2.68
N GLY A 290 -37.77 52.26 2.64
CA GLY A 290 -37.85 53.10 3.81
C GLY A 290 -39.28 53.21 4.33
N PRO A 291 -39.47 53.65 5.60
CA PRO A 291 -40.79 53.72 6.23
C PRO A 291 -41.53 54.96 5.81
N ARG A 292 -42.83 54.85 5.49
CA ARG A 292 -43.78 55.92 5.49
C ARG A 292 -44.62 55.80 6.75
N GLY A 293 -44.69 56.95 7.43
CA GLY A 293 -45.38 57.11 8.67
C GLY A 293 -46.91 57.15 8.55
N GLY A 294 -47.53 57.07 9.69
CA GLY A 294 -48.91 57.12 10.04
C GLY A 294 -49.08 56.68 11.48
#